data_46aa48830d29d6a5cfb3e6f3e02063cb
#
_entry.id   46aa48830d29d6a5cfb3e6f3e02063cb
#
_cell.length_a   1.000
_cell.length_b   1.000
_cell.length_c   1.000
_cell.angle_alpha   90.00
_cell.angle_beta   90.00
_cell.angle_gamma   90.00
#
_symmetry.space_group_name_H-M   'P 1'
#
loop_
_entity.id
_entity.type
_entity.pdbx_description
1 polymer ?
#
loop_
_entity_poly.entity_id
_entity_poly.type
_entity_poly.pdbx_seq_one_letter_code
_entity_poly.pdbx_strand_id
1 'polypeptide(L)'
;VATTPRVLTVRTREIRSGDPLYDPNLLELLPDSRQVEGDSAAPVQIRDASLSWVCHGEGLVGWGEVARIDTAGPDRFTDTDDQWQRLCTRMEVDDTVRLPGTGPVAFASIAFDDQPGRSALVVPEVVIGQRGGVRWITTIGEAAEPKPVTPVRRPGPVRYSDGRLPATSYRAAVAEAVRRMRGPERISKVVLAHDLLATTSEPLDARFLLHNLAERYPSCWTFAVDGLVGATPELLLERNGDRVQSRVLAGTSWPRDGADDDHLAKELLDSPKNLGEHAYAVKSLAETLRPYCDELSIPERPDVLRLRNVMHLASDVSGRLNEHCARNGRASLLRIVSAVHPTAAVGGAPTADAVRLIDELEDMDRERYAGPVGWVDGDGNGEFGIALRCAQIQPQAPVRRQATGATAAGASGAAEPPRGDSGGGSPEGSTVRLFAGCGIVADSDPDEEVAEAQAKLLPIREALEGVQ
;
A
#
# COMPACT_ATOMS: atom_id res chain seq x y z
N VAL A 1 0.03 -26.89 -30.84
CA VAL A 1 -1.26 -27.20 -30.22
C VAL A 1 -1.65 -25.96 -29.44
N ALA A 2 -2.62 -25.18 -29.95
CA ALA A 2 -3.14 -24.02 -29.25
C ALA A 2 -3.89 -24.53 -28.02
N THR A 3 -3.34 -24.34 -26.85
CA THR A 3 -4.06 -24.54 -25.59
C THR A 3 -5.23 -23.55 -25.54
N THR A 4 -6.44 -24.07 -25.56
CA THR A 4 -7.66 -23.28 -25.31
C THR A 4 -7.43 -22.52 -23.98
N PRO A 5 -7.61 -21.20 -23.91
CA PRO A 5 -7.43 -20.49 -22.68
C PRO A 5 -8.42 -21.03 -21.66
N ARG A 6 -7.90 -21.52 -20.53
CA ARG A 6 -8.70 -22.12 -19.45
C ARG A 6 -9.63 -21.05 -18.88
N VAL A 7 -10.93 -21.30 -18.93
CA VAL A 7 -11.93 -20.42 -18.31
C VAL A 7 -11.75 -20.51 -16.79
N LEU A 8 -11.62 -19.37 -16.13
CA LEU A 8 -11.52 -19.30 -14.66
C LEU A 8 -12.92 -19.29 -14.05
N THR A 9 -13.19 -20.22 -13.16
CA THR A 9 -14.45 -20.25 -12.41
C THR A 9 -14.30 -19.43 -11.13
N VAL A 10 -15.27 -18.55 -10.85
CA VAL A 10 -15.35 -17.73 -9.65
C VAL A 10 -16.60 -18.13 -8.88
N ARG A 11 -16.45 -18.50 -7.62
CA ARG A 11 -17.57 -18.88 -6.75
C ARG A 11 -17.56 -18.11 -5.47
N THR A 12 -18.68 -17.43 -5.18
CA THR A 12 -18.87 -16.68 -3.93
C THR A 12 -20.05 -17.25 -3.15
N ARG A 13 -19.81 -17.53 -1.87
CA ARG A 13 -20.85 -17.94 -0.93
C ARG A 13 -20.74 -17.19 0.40
N GLU A 14 -21.86 -17.05 1.10
CA GLU A 14 -21.88 -16.53 2.47
C GLU A 14 -21.21 -17.48 3.45
N ILE A 15 -20.46 -16.92 4.42
CA ILE A 15 -19.93 -17.61 5.59
C ILE A 15 -20.88 -17.34 6.75
N ARG A 16 -21.51 -18.39 7.30
CA ARG A 16 -22.47 -18.30 8.41
C ARG A 16 -21.84 -18.70 9.72
N SER A 17 -22.48 -18.30 10.81
CA SER A 17 -22.10 -18.76 12.16
C SER A 17 -22.05 -20.30 12.22
N GLY A 18 -20.91 -20.84 12.68
CA GLY A 18 -20.64 -22.29 12.70
C GLY A 18 -19.79 -22.79 11.53
N ASP A 19 -19.53 -21.98 10.49
CA ASP A 19 -18.51 -22.28 9.47
C ASP A 19 -17.11 -22.19 10.12
N PRO A 20 -16.18 -23.12 9.85
CA PRO A 20 -14.80 -23.06 10.35
C PRO A 20 -14.05 -21.77 9.98
N LEU A 21 -14.49 -21.05 8.93
CA LEU A 21 -13.93 -19.77 8.50
C LEU A 21 -14.59 -18.56 9.19
N TYR A 22 -15.49 -18.80 10.14
CA TYR A 22 -16.15 -17.72 10.88
C TYR A 22 -15.26 -17.26 12.05
N ASP A 23 -14.32 -16.35 11.77
CA ASP A 23 -13.49 -15.67 12.78
C ASP A 23 -13.86 -14.17 12.78
N PRO A 24 -14.02 -13.52 13.95
CA PRO A 24 -14.35 -12.10 14.03
C PRO A 24 -13.27 -11.19 13.43
N ASN A 25 -12.02 -11.62 13.38
CA ASN A 25 -10.91 -10.87 12.83
C ASN A 25 -10.47 -11.45 11.46
N LEU A 26 -10.69 -10.69 10.39
CA LEU A 26 -10.29 -11.13 9.04
C LEU A 26 -8.80 -11.44 8.92
N LEU A 27 -7.93 -10.68 9.61
CA LEU A 27 -6.48 -10.86 9.51
C LEU A 27 -6.01 -12.19 10.09
N GLU A 28 -6.77 -12.76 11.07
CA GLU A 28 -6.47 -14.08 11.64
C GLU A 28 -6.69 -15.25 10.66
N LEU A 29 -7.40 -14.99 9.55
CA LEU A 29 -7.67 -15.97 8.51
C LEU A 29 -6.55 -16.08 7.47
N LEU A 30 -5.57 -15.17 7.48
CA LEU A 30 -4.44 -15.20 6.56
C LEU A 30 -3.50 -16.37 6.86
N PRO A 31 -3.18 -17.23 5.86
CA PRO A 31 -2.18 -18.27 6.02
C PRO A 31 -0.76 -17.69 6.03
N ASP A 32 0.21 -18.47 6.49
CA ASP A 32 1.62 -18.13 6.36
C ASP A 32 2.03 -18.09 4.87
N SER A 33 2.58 -16.98 4.43
CA SER A 33 3.02 -16.75 3.05
C SER A 33 4.07 -17.76 2.55
N ARG A 34 4.86 -18.34 3.47
CA ARG A 34 5.90 -19.34 3.16
C ARG A 34 5.35 -20.74 2.86
N GLN A 35 4.07 -21.00 3.07
CA GLN A 35 3.44 -22.30 2.75
C GLN A 35 3.06 -22.44 1.27
N VAL A 36 3.34 -21.47 0.43
CA VAL A 36 3.03 -21.48 -1.01
C VAL A 36 4.20 -22.06 -1.83
N GLU A 37 5.00 -22.98 -1.29
CA GLU A 37 6.02 -23.70 -2.06
C GLU A 37 5.35 -24.71 -2.98
N GLY A 38 5.25 -24.38 -4.28
CA GLY A 38 4.97 -25.32 -5.33
C GLY A 38 6.20 -26.21 -5.61
N ASP A 39 5.98 -27.48 -5.90
CA ASP A 39 6.97 -28.52 -6.21
C ASP A 39 7.59 -28.32 -7.62
N SER A 40 8.17 -27.15 -7.87
CA SER A 40 8.77 -26.80 -9.17
C SER A 40 10.27 -26.52 -9.02
N ALA A 41 11.09 -27.12 -9.91
CA ALA A 41 12.55 -26.98 -9.98
C ALA A 41 13.07 -25.58 -10.40
N ALA A 42 12.20 -24.57 -10.43
CA ALA A 42 12.56 -23.18 -10.64
C ALA A 42 12.98 -22.52 -9.31
N PRO A 43 13.89 -21.53 -9.31
CA PRO A 43 14.21 -20.79 -8.09
C PRO A 43 12.97 -20.07 -7.60
N VAL A 44 12.42 -20.55 -6.47
CA VAL A 44 11.22 -19.97 -5.84
C VAL A 44 11.61 -18.60 -5.31
N GLN A 45 11.12 -17.54 -5.93
CA GLN A 45 11.10 -16.23 -5.30
C GLN A 45 10.03 -16.31 -4.21
N ILE A 46 10.46 -16.28 -2.94
CA ILE A 46 9.52 -16.17 -1.82
C ILE A 46 8.94 -14.75 -1.90
N ARG A 47 7.78 -14.64 -2.54
CA ARG A 47 6.96 -13.44 -2.52
C ARG A 47 5.97 -13.58 -1.37
N ASP A 48 5.74 -12.50 -0.65
CA ASP A 48 4.67 -12.47 0.33
C ASP A 48 3.33 -12.53 -0.40
N ALA A 49 2.60 -13.61 -0.19
CA ALA A 49 1.30 -13.86 -0.81
C ALA A 49 0.12 -13.35 0.02
N SER A 50 0.37 -12.66 1.14
CA SER A 50 -0.69 -12.06 1.95
C SER A 50 -1.28 -10.85 1.22
N LEU A 51 -2.60 -10.83 1.07
CA LEU A 51 -3.35 -9.72 0.51
C LEU A 51 -4.36 -9.24 1.55
N SER A 52 -4.40 -7.95 1.81
CA SER A 52 -5.36 -7.39 2.74
C SER A 52 -5.72 -5.94 2.43
N TRP A 53 -6.95 -5.59 2.76
CA TRP A 53 -7.50 -4.26 2.81
C TRP A 53 -8.60 -4.24 3.86
N VAL A 54 -8.26 -3.87 5.09
CA VAL A 54 -9.16 -4.00 6.27
C VAL A 54 -9.14 -2.73 7.09
N CYS A 55 -10.33 -2.22 7.44
CA CYS A 55 -10.53 -1.09 8.34
C CYS A 55 -11.70 -1.39 9.28
N HIS A 56 -11.55 -1.16 10.58
CA HIS A 56 -12.58 -1.45 11.60
C HIS A 56 -13.17 -2.87 11.55
N GLY A 57 -12.36 -3.86 11.16
CA GLY A 57 -12.78 -5.26 11.03
C GLY A 57 -13.59 -5.57 9.78
N GLU A 58 -13.87 -4.59 8.93
CA GLU A 58 -14.49 -4.78 7.62
C GLU A 58 -13.46 -4.67 6.49
N GLY A 59 -13.71 -5.30 5.36
CA GLY A 59 -12.85 -5.29 4.19
C GLY A 59 -12.60 -6.68 3.63
N LEU A 60 -11.43 -6.87 3.05
CA LEU A 60 -11.05 -8.09 2.33
C LEU A 60 -9.68 -8.59 2.79
N VAL A 61 -9.54 -9.91 2.91
CA VAL A 61 -8.25 -10.60 2.98
C VAL A 61 -8.20 -11.67 1.91
N GLY A 62 -7.02 -11.95 1.37
CA GLY A 62 -6.86 -12.95 0.32
C GLY A 62 -5.47 -13.56 0.30
N TRP A 63 -5.34 -14.70 -0.40
CA TRP A 63 -4.08 -15.40 -0.58
C TRP A 63 -4.08 -16.24 -1.86
N GLY A 64 -2.89 -16.68 -2.23
CA GLY A 64 -2.63 -17.35 -3.49
C GLY A 64 -2.56 -16.37 -4.66
N GLU A 65 -2.22 -16.87 -5.84
CA GLU A 65 -2.10 -16.07 -7.05
C GLU A 65 -2.59 -16.91 -8.25
N VAL A 66 -3.81 -16.64 -8.73
CA VAL A 66 -4.37 -17.25 -9.95
C VAL A 66 -3.86 -16.53 -11.20
N ALA A 67 -3.77 -15.21 -11.09
CA ALA A 67 -3.28 -14.36 -12.16
C ALA A 67 -2.60 -13.11 -11.59
N ARG A 68 -1.66 -12.59 -12.37
CA ARG A 68 -0.92 -11.38 -12.06
C ARG A 68 -0.84 -10.48 -13.29
N ILE A 69 -0.98 -9.19 -13.07
CA ILE A 69 -0.80 -8.15 -14.07
C ILE A 69 0.27 -7.22 -13.56
N ASP A 70 1.44 -7.25 -14.20
CA ASP A 70 2.53 -6.31 -13.92
C ASP A 70 2.54 -5.25 -15.01
N THR A 71 2.55 -3.97 -14.60
CA THR A 71 2.59 -2.83 -15.52
C THR A 71 3.63 -1.82 -15.09
N ALA A 72 4.03 -0.94 -15.98
CA ALA A 72 4.99 0.13 -15.74
C ALA A 72 4.79 1.27 -16.73
N GLY A 73 5.41 2.41 -16.47
CA GLY A 73 5.40 3.56 -17.37
C GLY A 73 4.16 4.43 -17.26
N PRO A 74 3.99 5.40 -18.18
CA PRO A 74 2.93 6.39 -18.13
C PRO A 74 1.52 5.78 -18.26
N ASP A 75 1.40 4.65 -18.97
CA ASP A 75 0.12 3.97 -19.21
C ASP A 75 -0.23 2.90 -18.15
N ARG A 76 0.55 2.81 -17.05
CA ARG A 76 0.42 1.76 -16.03
C ARG A 76 -1.01 1.57 -15.49
N PHE A 77 -1.77 2.64 -15.31
CA PHE A 77 -3.16 2.56 -14.86
C PHE A 77 -4.09 2.03 -15.95
N THR A 78 -3.95 2.54 -17.16
CA THR A 78 -4.78 2.15 -18.31
C THR A 78 -4.51 0.71 -18.69
N ASP A 79 -3.24 0.32 -18.73
CA ASP A 79 -2.84 -1.05 -19.05
C ASP A 79 -3.31 -2.05 -17.98
N THR A 80 -3.24 -1.66 -16.70
CA THR A 80 -3.77 -2.49 -15.60
C THR A 80 -5.28 -2.66 -15.74
N ASP A 81 -6.02 -1.58 -15.94
CA ASP A 81 -7.46 -1.61 -16.12
C ASP A 81 -7.89 -2.45 -17.32
N ASP A 82 -7.30 -2.21 -18.48
CA ASP A 82 -7.64 -2.93 -19.72
C ASP A 82 -7.33 -4.44 -19.63
N GLN A 83 -6.25 -4.81 -18.96
CA GLN A 83 -5.91 -6.22 -18.74
C GLN A 83 -6.84 -6.87 -17.71
N TRP A 84 -7.19 -6.16 -16.63
CA TRP A 84 -8.15 -6.61 -15.63
C TRP A 84 -9.52 -6.85 -16.25
N GLN A 85 -10.06 -5.89 -17.01
CA GLN A 85 -11.35 -6.02 -17.69
C GLN A 85 -11.36 -7.22 -18.66
N ARG A 86 -10.29 -7.38 -19.46
CA ARG A 86 -10.15 -8.56 -20.34
C ARG A 86 -10.10 -9.89 -19.59
N LEU A 87 -9.49 -9.90 -18.39
CA LEU A 87 -9.45 -11.10 -17.57
C LEU A 87 -10.85 -11.44 -17.04
N CYS A 88 -11.60 -10.44 -16.51
CA CYS A 88 -12.96 -10.62 -16.03
C CYS A 88 -13.91 -11.16 -17.08
N THR A 89 -13.80 -10.75 -18.35
CA THR A 89 -14.65 -11.28 -19.43
C THR A 89 -14.44 -12.77 -19.72
N ARG A 90 -13.39 -13.39 -19.17
CA ARG A 90 -13.08 -14.83 -19.32
C ARG A 90 -13.40 -15.64 -18.07
N MET A 91 -14.04 -15.03 -17.08
CA MET A 91 -14.44 -15.68 -15.85
C MET A 91 -15.91 -16.10 -15.89
N GLU A 92 -16.19 -17.33 -15.44
CA GLU A 92 -17.54 -17.78 -15.16
C GLU A 92 -17.86 -17.54 -13.69
N VAL A 93 -18.82 -16.65 -13.41
CA VAL A 93 -19.11 -16.16 -12.09
C VAL A 93 -20.39 -16.77 -11.54
N ASP A 94 -20.29 -17.43 -10.37
CA ASP A 94 -21.39 -17.87 -9.54
C ASP A 94 -21.32 -17.12 -8.19
N ASP A 95 -22.02 -16.00 -8.11
CA ASP A 95 -22.02 -15.15 -6.91
C ASP A 95 -23.42 -15.08 -6.31
N THR A 96 -23.58 -15.66 -5.14
CA THR A 96 -24.86 -15.68 -4.38
C THR A 96 -24.99 -14.53 -3.40
N VAL A 97 -23.94 -13.72 -3.18
CA VAL A 97 -23.90 -12.64 -2.18
C VAL A 97 -24.14 -11.27 -2.81
N ARG A 98 -23.49 -10.95 -3.89
CA ARG A 98 -23.66 -9.72 -4.71
C ARG A 98 -23.46 -8.42 -3.93
N LEU A 99 -22.35 -8.34 -3.19
CA LEU A 99 -21.89 -7.13 -2.51
C LEU A 99 -20.60 -6.61 -3.17
N PRO A 100 -20.23 -5.34 -3.00
CA PRO A 100 -18.89 -4.87 -3.39
C PRO A 100 -17.81 -5.72 -2.74
N GLY A 101 -16.87 -6.23 -3.58
CA GLY A 101 -15.81 -7.15 -3.16
C GLY A 101 -16.19 -8.63 -3.20
N THR A 102 -17.33 -8.98 -3.82
CA THR A 102 -17.68 -10.37 -4.18
C THR A 102 -17.41 -10.63 -5.66
N GLY A 103 -17.51 -11.89 -6.11
CA GLY A 103 -17.19 -12.24 -7.48
C GLY A 103 -15.69 -12.13 -7.79
N PRO A 104 -15.30 -11.78 -9.04
CA PRO A 104 -13.92 -11.51 -9.38
C PRO A 104 -13.37 -10.34 -8.59
N VAL A 105 -12.25 -10.54 -7.88
CA VAL A 105 -11.58 -9.50 -7.08
C VAL A 105 -10.08 -9.55 -7.35
N ALA A 106 -9.46 -8.37 -7.44
CA ALA A 106 -8.02 -8.22 -7.50
C ALA A 106 -7.54 -7.14 -6.53
N PHE A 107 -6.37 -7.36 -5.95
CA PHE A 107 -5.66 -6.36 -5.14
C PHE A 107 -4.61 -5.69 -5.99
N ALA A 108 -4.49 -4.38 -5.91
CA ALA A 108 -3.54 -3.63 -6.71
C ALA A 108 -2.69 -2.67 -5.87
N SER A 109 -1.45 -2.51 -6.30
CA SER A 109 -0.51 -1.54 -5.77
C SER A 109 0.20 -0.89 -6.95
N ILE A 110 -0.12 0.38 -7.19
CA ILE A 110 0.34 1.13 -8.36
C ILE A 110 1.51 2.04 -7.96
N ALA A 111 2.52 2.11 -8.82
CA ALA A 111 3.67 2.96 -8.58
C ALA A 111 3.30 4.45 -8.52
N PHE A 112 4.01 5.19 -7.65
CA PHE A 112 3.84 6.63 -7.52
C PHE A 112 4.16 7.33 -8.86
N ASP A 113 5.31 7.02 -9.46
CA ASP A 113 5.77 7.62 -10.69
C ASP A 113 5.68 6.63 -11.88
N ASP A 114 5.87 7.14 -13.09
CA ASP A 114 5.90 6.38 -14.33
C ASP A 114 7.28 5.78 -14.65
N GLN A 115 8.36 6.20 -14.00
CA GLN A 115 9.72 5.71 -14.23
C GLN A 115 10.47 5.41 -12.92
N PRO A 116 10.88 4.15 -12.67
CA PRO A 116 10.63 2.92 -13.43
C PRO A 116 9.22 2.35 -13.26
N GLY A 117 8.44 2.86 -12.32
CA GLY A 117 6.99 2.74 -12.21
C GLY A 117 6.40 1.34 -12.19
N ARG A 118 7.01 0.40 -11.46
CA ARG A 118 6.50 -0.98 -11.37
C ARG A 118 5.24 -1.08 -10.52
N SER A 119 4.16 -1.49 -11.14
CA SER A 119 2.85 -1.70 -10.53
C SER A 119 2.45 -3.17 -10.61
N ALA A 120 1.66 -3.63 -9.66
CA ALA A 120 1.17 -4.99 -9.61
C ALA A 120 -0.34 -5.01 -9.31
N LEU A 121 -1.07 -5.86 -10.04
CA LEU A 121 -2.42 -6.28 -9.71
C LEU A 121 -2.41 -7.79 -9.56
N VAL A 122 -2.87 -8.29 -8.41
CA VAL A 122 -2.85 -9.71 -8.04
C VAL A 122 -4.28 -10.21 -7.90
N VAL A 123 -4.60 -11.27 -8.63
CA VAL A 123 -5.87 -12.00 -8.50
C VAL A 123 -5.65 -13.21 -7.59
N PRO A 124 -6.19 -13.22 -6.37
CA PRO A 124 -5.98 -14.31 -5.42
C PRO A 124 -6.74 -15.58 -5.78
N GLU A 125 -6.33 -16.71 -5.22
CA GLU A 125 -7.09 -17.97 -5.27
C GLU A 125 -8.30 -17.92 -4.34
N VAL A 126 -8.14 -17.28 -3.17
CA VAL A 126 -9.16 -17.19 -2.14
C VAL A 126 -9.25 -15.75 -1.64
N VAL A 127 -10.48 -15.25 -1.49
CA VAL A 127 -10.80 -14.00 -0.82
C VAL A 127 -11.83 -14.27 0.26
N ILE A 128 -11.61 -13.75 1.45
CA ILE A 128 -12.64 -13.65 2.49
C ILE A 128 -12.92 -12.19 2.74
N GLY A 129 -14.19 -11.82 2.72
CA GLY A 129 -14.64 -10.45 2.93
C GLY A 129 -15.69 -10.34 4.00
N GLN A 130 -15.79 -9.14 4.56
CA GLN A 130 -16.83 -8.74 5.50
C GLN A 130 -17.25 -7.30 5.22
N ARG A 131 -18.57 -7.07 5.09
CA ARG A 131 -19.15 -5.73 4.91
C ARG A 131 -20.58 -5.70 5.45
N GLY A 132 -20.90 -4.72 6.30
CA GLY A 132 -22.25 -4.52 6.82
C GLY A 132 -22.82 -5.74 7.57
N GLY A 133 -21.96 -6.49 8.28
CA GLY A 133 -22.35 -7.70 9.00
C GLY A 133 -22.47 -8.97 8.15
N VAL A 134 -22.34 -8.88 6.82
CA VAL A 134 -22.31 -10.04 5.92
C VAL A 134 -20.86 -10.46 5.70
N ARG A 135 -20.59 -11.76 5.80
CA ARG A 135 -19.29 -12.35 5.54
C ARG A 135 -19.38 -13.37 4.42
N TRP A 136 -18.36 -13.42 3.57
CA TRP A 136 -18.34 -14.33 2.42
C TRP A 136 -16.93 -14.87 2.14
N ILE A 137 -16.90 -15.94 1.37
CA ILE A 137 -15.69 -16.47 0.73
C ILE A 137 -15.90 -16.50 -0.77
N THR A 138 -14.90 -16.04 -1.50
CA THR A 138 -14.78 -16.19 -2.96
C THR A 138 -13.58 -17.07 -3.27
N THR A 139 -13.77 -18.07 -4.13
CA THR A 139 -12.70 -18.88 -4.69
C THR A 139 -12.59 -18.65 -6.19
N ILE A 140 -11.37 -18.50 -6.71
CA ILE A 140 -11.07 -18.20 -8.11
C ILE A 140 -10.15 -19.31 -8.66
N GLY A 141 -10.55 -19.92 -9.79
CA GLY A 141 -9.82 -21.02 -10.39
C GLY A 141 -10.25 -22.39 -9.86
N GLU A 142 -9.32 -23.33 -9.69
CA GLU A 142 -9.60 -24.62 -9.05
C GLU A 142 -9.82 -24.39 -7.56
N ALA A 143 -10.90 -24.99 -7.01
CA ALA A 143 -11.25 -24.81 -5.61
C ALA A 143 -10.07 -25.21 -4.70
N ALA A 144 -9.35 -24.21 -4.20
CA ALA A 144 -8.36 -24.43 -3.18
C ALA A 144 -9.07 -24.61 -1.83
N GLU A 145 -8.74 -25.66 -1.09
CA GLU A 145 -9.17 -25.76 0.31
C GLU A 145 -8.49 -24.64 1.14
N PRO A 146 -9.19 -24.04 2.10
CA PRO A 146 -8.57 -23.08 3.00
C PRO A 146 -7.37 -23.72 3.70
N LYS A 147 -6.21 -23.08 3.60
CA LYS A 147 -4.99 -23.55 4.26
C LYS A 147 -5.13 -23.37 5.76
N PRO A 148 -4.59 -24.29 6.59
CA PRO A 148 -4.58 -24.12 8.03
C PRO A 148 -3.76 -22.88 8.41
N VAL A 149 -4.30 -22.07 9.31
CA VAL A 149 -3.62 -20.91 9.86
C VAL A 149 -2.57 -21.38 10.88
N THR A 150 -1.35 -20.92 10.73
CA THR A 150 -0.26 -21.18 11.66
C THR A 150 -0.01 -19.96 12.55
N PRO A 151 0.56 -20.14 13.77
CA PRO A 151 0.90 -19.02 14.64
C PRO A 151 1.80 -18.00 13.93
N VAL A 152 1.51 -16.72 14.12
CA VAL A 152 2.29 -15.62 13.58
C VAL A 152 3.67 -15.56 14.23
N ARG A 153 4.72 -15.40 13.43
CA ARG A 153 6.11 -15.41 13.89
C ARG A 153 6.66 -13.99 14.04
N ARG A 154 7.47 -13.80 15.08
CA ARG A 154 8.19 -12.55 15.30
C ARG A 154 9.43 -12.52 14.42
N PRO A 155 9.80 -11.33 13.87
CA PRO A 155 10.96 -11.19 12.98
C PRO A 155 12.32 -11.22 13.73
N GLY A 156 12.32 -11.38 15.05
CA GLY A 156 13.53 -11.26 15.90
C GLY A 156 14.03 -9.81 15.96
N PRO A 157 15.27 -9.60 16.43
CA PRO A 157 15.90 -8.28 16.47
C PRO A 157 15.96 -7.60 15.10
N VAL A 158 15.66 -6.29 15.10
CA VAL A 158 15.66 -5.45 13.90
C VAL A 158 16.85 -4.49 13.94
N ARG A 159 17.57 -4.36 12.84
CA ARG A 159 18.65 -3.38 12.65
C ARG A 159 18.27 -2.40 11.57
N TYR A 160 18.56 -1.12 11.79
CA TYR A 160 18.29 -0.06 10.83
C TYR A 160 19.58 0.47 10.22
N SER A 161 19.50 0.86 8.96
CA SER A 161 20.56 1.55 8.22
C SER A 161 19.93 2.56 7.26
N ASP A 162 20.73 3.48 6.78
CA ASP A 162 20.31 4.43 5.77
C ASP A 162 19.78 3.72 4.53
N GLY A 163 18.71 4.28 3.96
CA GLY A 163 18.18 3.90 2.66
C GLY A 163 18.96 4.54 1.51
N ARG A 164 18.29 4.71 0.36
CA ARG A 164 18.88 5.39 -0.81
C ARG A 164 19.01 6.89 -0.61
N LEU A 165 18.07 7.51 0.09
CA LEU A 165 18.13 8.91 0.47
C LEU A 165 18.31 9.06 1.99
N PRO A 166 19.55 9.10 2.51
CA PRO A 166 19.83 9.30 3.93
C PRO A 166 19.24 10.62 4.46
N ALA A 167 18.99 10.71 5.76
CA ALA A 167 18.42 11.90 6.39
C ALA A 167 19.22 13.20 6.10
N THR A 168 20.55 13.11 5.98
CA THR A 168 21.41 14.25 5.60
C THR A 168 21.17 14.74 4.18
N SER A 169 21.00 13.81 3.23
CA SER A 169 20.68 14.13 1.84
C SER A 169 19.25 14.65 1.71
N TYR A 170 18.32 14.06 2.46
CA TYR A 170 16.93 14.56 2.54
C TYR A 170 16.88 16.01 3.07
N ARG A 171 17.64 16.32 4.12
CA ARG A 171 17.78 17.68 4.63
C ARG A 171 18.26 18.68 3.55
N ALA A 172 19.25 18.27 2.76
CA ALA A 172 19.77 19.09 1.65
C ALA A 172 18.70 19.29 0.55
N ALA A 173 17.95 18.22 0.21
CA ALA A 173 16.84 18.30 -0.75
C ALA A 173 15.73 19.27 -0.29
N VAL A 174 15.36 19.21 1.01
CA VAL A 174 14.41 20.16 1.60
C VAL A 174 14.92 21.62 1.49
N ALA A 175 16.18 21.86 1.88
CA ALA A 175 16.77 23.20 1.78
C ALA A 175 16.76 23.74 0.32
N GLU A 176 17.06 22.89 -0.64
CA GLU A 176 17.02 23.25 -2.06
C GLU A 176 15.58 23.52 -2.54
N ALA A 177 14.60 22.70 -2.15
CA ALA A 177 13.20 22.93 -2.46
C ALA A 177 12.71 24.28 -1.92
N VAL A 178 13.00 24.59 -0.65
CA VAL A 178 12.68 25.89 -0.05
C VAL A 178 13.33 27.04 -0.82
N ARG A 179 14.61 26.91 -1.19
CA ARG A 179 15.33 27.92 -1.98
C ARG A 179 14.65 28.16 -3.32
N ARG A 180 14.23 27.11 -4.05
CA ARG A 180 13.54 27.21 -5.34
C ARG A 180 12.16 27.85 -5.20
N MET A 181 11.37 27.44 -4.19
CA MET A 181 10.05 28.04 -3.93
C MET A 181 10.10 29.53 -3.59
N ARG A 182 11.20 30.02 -2.99
CA ARG A 182 11.44 31.46 -2.75
C ARG A 182 11.92 32.19 -4.01
N GLY A 183 12.26 31.46 -5.05
CA GLY A 183 12.71 31.98 -6.35
C GLY A 183 11.56 32.21 -7.34
N PRO A 184 11.88 32.23 -8.65
CA PRO A 184 10.89 32.46 -9.69
C PRO A 184 9.98 31.26 -10.00
N GLU A 185 10.26 30.11 -9.43
CA GLU A 185 9.46 28.91 -9.63
C GLU A 185 8.10 29.04 -8.96
N ARG A 186 7.02 28.66 -9.69
CA ARG A 186 5.64 28.83 -9.19
C ARG A 186 5.15 27.64 -8.35
N ILE A 187 6.05 26.95 -7.66
CA ILE A 187 5.71 25.81 -6.80
C ILE A 187 5.34 26.35 -5.42
N SER A 188 4.13 26.08 -4.97
CA SER A 188 3.64 26.49 -3.66
C SER A 188 3.84 25.42 -2.58
N LYS A 189 3.92 24.14 -3.00
CA LYS A 189 4.15 22.99 -2.13
C LYS A 189 4.81 21.87 -2.93
N VAL A 190 5.76 21.17 -2.32
CA VAL A 190 6.27 19.88 -2.80
C VAL A 190 6.32 18.89 -1.63
N VAL A 191 6.02 17.62 -1.88
CA VAL A 191 6.12 16.58 -0.86
C VAL A 191 7.39 15.78 -1.13
N LEU A 192 8.40 15.92 -0.27
CA LEU A 192 9.63 15.16 -0.37
C LEU A 192 9.62 13.98 0.59
N ALA A 193 10.21 12.88 0.14
CA ALA A 193 10.28 11.64 0.91
C ALA A 193 11.74 11.17 1.07
N HIS A 194 11.97 10.35 2.08
CA HIS A 194 13.21 9.58 2.23
C HIS A 194 12.90 8.18 2.73
N ASP A 195 13.91 7.31 2.71
CA ASP A 195 13.76 5.91 3.06
C ASP A 195 14.77 5.45 4.12
N LEU A 196 14.39 4.36 4.79
CA LEU A 196 15.20 3.67 5.80
C LEU A 196 15.15 2.17 5.49
N LEU A 197 16.28 1.49 5.62
CA LEU A 197 16.35 0.04 5.53
C LEU A 197 16.30 -0.59 6.92
N ALA A 198 15.45 -1.60 7.07
CA ALA A 198 15.44 -2.47 8.23
C ALA A 198 15.84 -3.90 7.81
N THR A 199 16.66 -4.54 8.61
CA THR A 199 17.05 -5.95 8.44
C THR A 199 16.63 -6.70 9.69
N THR A 200 15.82 -7.75 9.53
CA THR A 200 15.39 -8.62 10.61
C THR A 200 16.34 -9.79 10.75
N SER A 201 16.47 -10.36 11.96
CA SER A 201 17.32 -11.54 12.15
C SER A 201 16.65 -12.84 11.70
N GLU A 202 15.33 -12.87 11.70
CA GLU A 202 14.49 -13.99 11.24
C GLU A 202 13.66 -13.54 10.02
N PRO A 203 13.25 -14.46 9.14
CA PRO A 203 12.37 -14.12 8.04
C PRO A 203 11.06 -13.48 8.53
N LEU A 204 10.74 -12.32 7.99
CA LEU A 204 9.55 -11.56 8.35
C LEU A 204 8.28 -12.27 7.89
N ASP A 205 7.34 -12.42 8.80
CA ASP A 205 5.96 -12.80 8.54
C ASP A 205 5.13 -11.52 8.42
N ALA A 206 4.61 -11.21 7.22
CA ALA A 206 3.87 -9.96 7.00
C ALA A 206 2.64 -9.83 7.91
N ARG A 207 2.06 -10.94 8.34
CA ARG A 207 0.95 -10.96 9.30
C ARG A 207 1.32 -10.32 10.63
N PHE A 208 2.60 -10.44 11.04
CA PHE A 208 3.10 -9.77 12.24
C PHE A 208 2.98 -8.23 12.12
N LEU A 209 3.36 -7.67 10.97
CA LEU A 209 3.17 -6.24 10.71
C LEU A 209 1.69 -5.87 10.64
N LEU A 210 0.88 -6.65 9.93
CA LEU A 210 -0.55 -6.40 9.76
C LEU A 210 -1.29 -6.34 11.10
N HIS A 211 -1.04 -7.32 11.99
CA HIS A 211 -1.68 -7.37 13.31
C HIS A 211 -1.27 -6.17 14.17
N ASN A 212 0.02 -5.86 14.24
CA ASN A 212 0.52 -4.72 15.03
C ASN A 212 -0.01 -3.38 14.49
N LEU A 213 -0.14 -3.23 13.18
CA LEU A 213 -0.68 -2.01 12.56
C LEU A 213 -2.19 -1.89 12.81
N ALA A 214 -2.96 -2.96 12.62
CA ALA A 214 -4.40 -2.96 12.83
C ALA A 214 -4.78 -2.67 14.29
N GLU A 215 -4.04 -3.24 15.25
CA GLU A 215 -4.26 -3.00 16.67
C GLU A 215 -3.98 -1.54 17.06
N ARG A 216 -2.90 -0.96 16.52
CA ARG A 216 -2.45 0.39 16.87
C ARG A 216 -3.19 1.50 16.14
N TYR A 217 -3.64 1.24 14.92
CA TYR A 217 -4.28 2.18 14.02
C TYR A 217 -5.62 1.65 13.49
N PRO A 218 -6.60 1.34 14.38
CA PRO A 218 -7.86 0.69 13.98
C PRO A 218 -8.70 1.54 13.01
N SER A 219 -8.50 2.86 12.96
CA SER A 219 -9.16 3.78 12.04
C SER A 219 -8.46 3.94 10.69
N CYS A 220 -7.33 3.24 10.49
CA CYS A 220 -6.62 3.20 9.22
C CYS A 220 -6.98 1.94 8.43
N TRP A 221 -6.88 2.02 7.12
CA TRP A 221 -6.91 0.83 6.25
C TRP A 221 -5.58 0.11 6.36
N THR A 222 -5.60 -1.07 6.99
CA THR A 222 -4.44 -1.97 7.07
C THR A 222 -4.39 -2.79 5.80
N PHE A 223 -3.27 -2.74 5.09
CA PHE A 223 -3.14 -3.35 3.78
C PHE A 223 -1.85 -4.15 3.60
N ALA A 224 -1.93 -5.16 2.74
CA ALA A 224 -0.80 -5.87 2.17
C ALA A 224 -1.09 -6.19 0.70
N VAL A 225 -0.19 -5.81 -0.20
CA VAL A 225 -0.25 -6.14 -1.63
C VAL A 225 1.17 -6.30 -2.15
N ASP A 226 1.54 -7.50 -2.58
CA ASP A 226 2.84 -7.79 -3.21
C ASP A 226 4.04 -7.31 -2.39
N GLY A 227 4.03 -7.61 -1.09
CA GLY A 227 5.09 -7.23 -0.14
C GLY A 227 5.07 -5.78 0.33
N LEU A 228 4.21 -4.93 -0.21
CA LEU A 228 3.94 -3.60 0.35
C LEU A 228 2.93 -3.75 1.49
N VAL A 229 3.33 -3.41 2.72
CA VAL A 229 2.51 -3.56 3.94
C VAL A 229 2.42 -2.23 4.67
N GLY A 230 1.23 -1.83 5.12
CA GLY A 230 1.05 -0.55 5.80
C GLY A 230 -0.32 -0.35 6.42
N ALA A 231 -0.51 0.85 7.00
CA ALA A 231 -1.78 1.32 7.54
C ALA A 231 -2.01 2.78 7.15
N THR A 232 -2.85 3.01 6.16
CA THR A 232 -3.14 4.35 5.65
C THR A 232 -4.42 4.94 6.23
N PRO A 233 -4.42 6.19 6.67
CA PRO A 233 -5.65 6.90 7.05
C PRO A 233 -6.33 7.58 5.85
N GLU A 234 -5.70 7.59 4.67
CA GLU A 234 -6.13 8.39 3.52
C GLU A 234 -6.76 7.52 2.44
N LEU A 235 -8.07 7.67 2.25
CA LEU A 235 -8.84 7.04 1.19
C LEU A 235 -8.77 7.90 -0.06
N LEU A 236 -8.01 7.46 -1.06
CA LEU A 236 -7.89 8.17 -2.33
C LEU A 236 -9.19 8.18 -3.10
N LEU A 237 -9.81 7.00 -3.26
CA LEU A 237 -11.10 6.84 -3.90
C LEU A 237 -11.74 5.50 -3.56
N GLU A 238 -13.01 5.53 -3.17
CA GLU A 238 -13.92 4.38 -3.13
C GLU A 238 -14.96 4.53 -4.23
N ARG A 239 -15.35 3.42 -4.84
CA ARG A 239 -16.51 3.32 -5.72
C ARG A 239 -17.43 2.19 -5.26
N ASN A 240 -18.71 2.50 -5.12
CA ASN A 240 -19.77 1.55 -4.83
C ASN A 240 -20.96 1.85 -5.76
N GLY A 241 -21.07 1.08 -6.84
CA GLY A 241 -22.04 1.32 -7.91
C GLY A 241 -21.80 2.66 -8.63
N ASP A 242 -22.75 3.57 -8.50
CA ASP A 242 -22.67 4.94 -9.03
C ASP A 242 -22.13 5.96 -8.02
N ARG A 243 -21.85 5.56 -6.79
CA ARG A 243 -21.30 6.44 -5.75
C ARG A 243 -19.79 6.36 -5.68
N VAL A 244 -19.18 7.51 -5.47
CA VAL A 244 -17.75 7.64 -5.20
C VAL A 244 -17.54 8.43 -3.92
N GLN A 245 -16.47 8.08 -3.18
CA GLN A 245 -16.08 8.77 -1.96
C GLN A 245 -14.56 8.86 -1.90
N SER A 246 -14.07 9.94 -1.30
CA SER A 246 -12.64 10.16 -1.04
C SER A 246 -12.47 10.87 0.29
N ARG A 247 -11.43 10.51 1.06
CA ARG A 247 -11.05 11.21 2.29
C ARG A 247 -9.77 11.98 2.06
N VAL A 248 -9.85 13.30 2.10
CA VAL A 248 -8.71 14.20 1.98
C VAL A 248 -8.14 14.49 3.36
N LEU A 249 -6.83 14.29 3.51
CA LEU A 249 -6.08 14.68 4.71
C LEU A 249 -5.06 15.75 4.36
N ALA A 250 -5.14 16.91 5.00
CA ALA A 250 -4.14 17.97 4.91
C ALA A 250 -4.21 18.86 6.15
N GLY A 251 -3.09 19.46 6.53
CA GLY A 251 -2.95 20.12 7.84
C GLY A 251 -2.69 19.10 8.94
N THR A 252 -1.65 19.37 9.74
CA THR A 252 -1.14 18.39 10.71
C THR A 252 -0.85 19.08 12.05
N SER A 253 -1.16 18.39 13.13
CA SER A 253 -0.75 18.75 14.50
C SER A 253 -0.16 17.52 15.19
N TRP A 254 0.94 17.74 15.92
CA TRP A 254 1.65 16.71 16.67
C TRP A 254 1.31 16.79 18.15
N PRO A 255 1.23 15.66 18.86
CA PRO A 255 1.15 15.66 20.32
C PRO A 255 2.30 16.45 20.93
N ARG A 256 2.02 17.21 21.99
CA ARG A 256 3.02 17.94 22.77
C ARG A 256 2.90 17.52 24.22
N ASP A 257 4.03 17.37 24.90
CA ASP A 257 4.04 17.01 26.31
C ASP A 257 3.21 18.00 27.14
N GLY A 258 2.24 17.47 27.88
CA GLY A 258 1.36 18.24 28.75
C GLY A 258 0.23 19.02 28.04
N ALA A 259 0.10 18.91 26.73
CA ALA A 259 -1.04 19.48 26.01
C ALA A 259 -2.20 18.47 25.95
N ASP A 260 -3.42 18.96 26.14
CA ASP A 260 -4.63 18.19 25.98
C ASP A 260 -4.97 18.02 24.49
N ASP A 261 -5.35 16.82 24.09
CA ASP A 261 -5.71 16.48 22.70
C ASP A 261 -6.86 17.35 22.17
N ASP A 262 -7.83 17.72 23.00
CA ASP A 262 -8.93 18.60 22.60
C ASP A 262 -8.45 20.03 22.33
N HIS A 263 -7.46 20.49 23.09
CA HIS A 263 -6.82 21.79 22.85
C HIS A 263 -6.05 21.80 21.53
N LEU A 264 -5.25 20.77 21.27
CA LEU A 264 -4.50 20.62 20.00
C LEU A 264 -5.43 20.50 18.80
N ALA A 265 -6.53 19.76 18.92
CA ALA A 265 -7.54 19.66 17.87
C ALA A 265 -8.19 21.01 17.57
N LYS A 266 -8.47 21.80 18.60
CA LYS A 266 -9.01 23.16 18.45
C LYS A 266 -7.99 24.11 17.81
N GLU A 267 -6.73 24.09 18.25
CA GLU A 267 -5.65 24.87 17.61
C GLU A 267 -5.53 24.54 16.12
N LEU A 268 -5.65 23.24 15.74
CA LEU A 268 -5.60 22.79 14.36
C LEU A 268 -6.78 23.34 13.55
N LEU A 269 -8.01 23.30 14.10
CA LEU A 269 -9.21 23.83 13.47
C LEU A 269 -9.25 25.36 13.39
N ASP A 270 -8.54 26.05 14.28
CA ASP A 270 -8.46 27.51 14.32
C ASP A 270 -7.24 28.05 13.53
N SER A 271 -6.37 27.18 12.99
CA SER A 271 -5.17 27.57 12.26
C SER A 271 -5.48 27.99 10.81
N PRO A 272 -5.34 29.28 10.43
CA PRO A 272 -5.60 29.72 9.07
C PRO A 272 -4.68 29.04 8.03
N LYS A 273 -3.42 28.73 8.42
CA LYS A 273 -2.45 28.03 7.58
C LYS A 273 -2.94 26.61 7.25
N ASN A 274 -3.29 25.83 8.29
CA ASN A 274 -3.75 24.44 8.10
C ASN A 274 -5.09 24.37 7.36
N LEU A 275 -6.02 25.28 7.67
CA LEU A 275 -7.29 25.38 6.95
C LEU A 275 -7.11 25.76 5.48
N GLY A 276 -6.19 26.68 5.18
CA GLY A 276 -5.88 27.09 3.81
C GLY A 276 -5.25 25.94 2.99
N GLU A 277 -4.33 25.18 3.60
CA GLU A 277 -3.74 23.99 2.98
C GLU A 277 -4.81 22.92 2.71
N HIS A 278 -5.66 22.66 3.70
CA HIS A 278 -6.75 21.67 3.59
C HIS A 278 -7.76 22.05 2.52
N ALA A 279 -8.23 23.30 2.53
CA ALA A 279 -9.18 23.79 1.53
C ALA A 279 -8.64 23.67 0.10
N TYR A 280 -7.34 23.92 -0.10
CA TYR A 280 -6.69 23.72 -1.39
C TYR A 280 -6.72 22.26 -1.84
N ALA A 281 -6.38 21.32 -0.95
CA ALA A 281 -6.39 19.90 -1.25
C ALA A 281 -7.79 19.39 -1.61
N VAL A 282 -8.81 19.77 -0.83
CA VAL A 282 -10.22 19.44 -1.09
C VAL A 282 -10.69 20.02 -2.42
N LYS A 283 -10.37 21.29 -2.71
CA LYS A 283 -10.73 21.95 -3.97
C LYS A 283 -10.09 21.26 -5.17
N SER A 284 -8.81 20.92 -5.08
CA SER A 284 -8.07 20.22 -6.15
C SER A 284 -8.69 18.87 -6.47
N LEU A 285 -9.03 18.07 -5.44
CA LEU A 285 -9.73 16.80 -5.62
C LEU A 285 -11.11 17.01 -6.27
N ALA A 286 -11.90 17.95 -5.77
CA ALA A 286 -13.24 18.22 -6.28
C ALA A 286 -13.22 18.66 -7.74
N GLU A 287 -12.27 19.51 -8.15
CA GLU A 287 -12.08 19.94 -9.54
C GLU A 287 -11.75 18.74 -10.44
N THR A 288 -10.93 17.81 -9.96
CA THR A 288 -10.57 16.58 -10.69
C THR A 288 -11.75 15.61 -10.82
N LEU A 289 -12.60 15.48 -9.79
CA LEU A 289 -13.75 14.58 -9.81
C LEU A 289 -14.95 15.15 -10.58
N ARG A 290 -15.04 16.47 -10.75
CA ARG A 290 -16.18 17.15 -11.39
C ARG A 290 -16.54 16.63 -12.79
N PRO A 291 -15.61 16.28 -13.69
CA PRO A 291 -15.92 15.69 -15.00
C PRO A 291 -16.59 14.31 -14.93
N TYR A 292 -16.42 13.60 -13.82
CA TYR A 292 -16.91 12.24 -13.64
C TYR A 292 -18.27 12.18 -12.92
N CYS A 293 -18.65 13.26 -12.21
CA CYS A 293 -19.81 13.27 -11.32
C CYS A 293 -20.85 14.32 -11.74
N ASP A 294 -22.14 13.96 -11.65
CA ASP A 294 -23.25 14.91 -11.78
C ASP A 294 -23.41 15.75 -10.51
N GLU A 295 -23.15 15.12 -9.35
CA GLU A 295 -23.29 15.74 -8.03
C GLU A 295 -22.02 15.48 -7.20
N LEU A 296 -21.52 16.53 -6.53
CA LEU A 296 -20.44 16.44 -5.54
C LEU A 296 -20.89 17.10 -4.25
N SER A 297 -20.73 16.38 -3.14
CA SER A 297 -20.93 16.88 -1.78
C SER A 297 -19.57 17.09 -1.12
N ILE A 298 -19.33 18.31 -0.69
CA ILE A 298 -18.07 18.73 -0.06
C ILE A 298 -18.43 19.31 1.29
N PRO A 299 -17.87 18.83 2.42
CA PRO A 299 -18.12 19.43 3.72
C PRO A 299 -17.67 20.90 3.78
N GLU A 300 -18.46 21.76 4.41
CA GLU A 300 -18.12 23.18 4.59
C GLU A 300 -16.92 23.38 5.52
N ARG A 301 -16.72 22.46 6.46
CA ARG A 301 -15.61 22.48 7.43
C ARG A 301 -15.01 21.08 7.55
N PRO A 302 -13.69 20.99 7.74
CA PRO A 302 -13.06 19.71 8.03
C PRO A 302 -13.37 19.24 9.45
N ASP A 303 -13.29 17.94 9.65
CA ASP A 303 -13.21 17.28 10.95
C ASP A 303 -11.75 17.09 11.36
N VAL A 304 -11.51 16.66 12.61
CA VAL A 304 -10.17 16.27 13.08
C VAL A 304 -10.09 14.76 13.18
N LEU A 305 -9.26 14.17 12.33
CA LEU A 305 -8.87 12.77 12.46
C LEU A 305 -7.75 12.64 13.49
N ARG A 306 -8.05 11.97 14.60
CA ARG A 306 -7.08 11.72 15.69
C ARG A 306 -6.47 10.33 15.47
N LEU A 307 -5.16 10.29 15.31
CA LEU A 307 -4.38 9.06 15.29
C LEU A 307 -3.47 9.03 16.51
N ARG A 308 -2.92 7.88 16.84
CA ARG A 308 -2.12 7.68 18.07
C ARG A 308 -0.99 8.71 18.24
N ASN A 309 -0.37 9.13 17.15
CA ASN A 309 0.82 9.98 17.14
C ASN A 309 0.71 11.26 16.32
N VAL A 310 -0.47 11.59 15.79
CA VAL A 310 -0.68 12.75 14.94
C VAL A 310 -2.16 13.05 14.77
N MET A 311 -2.52 14.32 14.58
CA MET A 311 -3.87 14.75 14.18
C MET A 311 -3.83 15.38 12.79
N HIS A 312 -4.85 15.13 11.98
CA HIS A 312 -5.01 15.73 10.66
C HIS A 312 -6.40 16.38 10.54
N LEU A 313 -6.49 17.45 9.76
CA LEU A 313 -7.78 17.87 9.22
C LEU A 313 -8.21 16.85 8.17
N ALA A 314 -9.49 16.47 8.20
CA ALA A 314 -10.09 15.45 7.34
C ALA A 314 -11.39 15.96 6.72
N SER A 315 -11.58 15.71 5.43
CA SER A 315 -12.86 15.94 4.74
C SER A 315 -13.23 14.76 3.88
N ASP A 316 -14.43 14.23 4.09
CA ASP A 316 -15.00 13.18 3.25
C ASP A 316 -15.77 13.85 2.10
N VAL A 317 -15.23 13.78 0.90
CA VAL A 317 -15.85 14.25 -0.34
C VAL A 317 -16.58 13.08 -0.98
N SER A 318 -17.85 13.24 -1.29
CA SER A 318 -18.65 12.20 -1.96
C SER A 318 -19.31 12.72 -3.22
N GLY A 319 -19.61 11.81 -4.15
CA GLY A 319 -20.24 12.16 -5.41
C GLY A 319 -21.06 11.02 -6.00
N ARG A 320 -21.84 11.39 -7.01
CA ARG A 320 -22.56 10.42 -7.86
C ARG A 320 -21.97 10.50 -9.27
N LEU A 321 -21.49 9.37 -9.78
CA LEU A 321 -20.99 9.27 -11.15
C LEU A 321 -22.11 9.60 -12.14
N ASN A 322 -21.76 10.38 -13.17
CA ASN A 322 -22.68 10.63 -14.26
C ASN A 322 -22.98 9.34 -15.06
N GLU A 323 -24.09 9.34 -15.80
CA GLU A 323 -24.54 8.14 -16.51
C GLU A 323 -23.51 7.58 -17.49
N HIS A 324 -22.74 8.48 -18.13
CA HIS A 324 -21.68 8.09 -19.07
C HIS A 324 -20.56 7.33 -18.38
N CYS A 325 -20.18 7.75 -17.17
CA CYS A 325 -19.14 7.11 -16.35
C CYS A 325 -19.64 5.84 -15.65
N ALA A 326 -20.91 5.84 -15.20
CA ALA A 326 -21.49 4.71 -14.49
C ALA A 326 -21.71 3.47 -15.38
N ARG A 327 -22.18 3.67 -16.65
CA ARG A 327 -22.66 2.58 -17.51
C ARG A 327 -21.67 2.10 -18.56
N ASN A 328 -20.74 2.92 -19.03
CA ASN A 328 -19.95 2.62 -20.24
C ASN A 328 -18.55 2.06 -20.01
N GLY A 329 -18.17 1.74 -18.76
CA GLY A 329 -16.82 1.25 -18.44
C GLY A 329 -15.69 2.24 -18.75
N ARG A 330 -16.02 3.42 -19.30
CA ARG A 330 -15.02 4.46 -19.64
C ARG A 330 -14.43 5.17 -18.45
N ALA A 331 -15.06 5.06 -17.27
CA ALA A 331 -14.53 5.50 -16.02
C ALA A 331 -14.56 4.35 -15.02
N SER A 332 -13.74 3.33 -15.25
CA SER A 332 -13.43 2.33 -14.23
C SER A 332 -12.83 3.01 -13.01
N LEU A 333 -12.87 2.36 -11.87
CA LEU A 333 -12.24 2.89 -10.66
C LEU A 333 -10.75 3.24 -10.90
N LEU A 334 -9.98 2.36 -11.55
CA LEU A 334 -8.57 2.59 -11.84
C LEU A 334 -8.32 3.82 -12.73
N ARG A 335 -9.21 4.10 -13.68
CA ARG A 335 -9.11 5.31 -14.53
C ARG A 335 -9.39 6.59 -13.75
N ILE A 336 -10.36 6.59 -12.83
CA ILE A 336 -10.61 7.75 -11.97
C ILE A 336 -9.46 7.92 -10.98
N VAL A 337 -8.95 6.83 -10.40
CA VAL A 337 -7.75 6.83 -9.53
C VAL A 337 -6.56 7.44 -10.27
N SER A 338 -6.34 7.09 -11.54
CA SER A 338 -5.29 7.70 -12.38
C SER A 338 -5.45 9.21 -12.54
N ALA A 339 -6.68 9.70 -12.65
CA ALA A 339 -6.93 11.14 -12.80
C ALA A 339 -6.68 11.93 -11.50
N VAL A 340 -6.92 11.31 -10.33
CA VAL A 340 -6.70 11.96 -9.02
C VAL A 340 -5.29 11.77 -8.48
N HIS A 341 -4.51 10.82 -9.00
CA HIS A 341 -3.14 10.54 -8.55
C HIS A 341 -2.10 11.25 -9.45
N PRO A 342 -1.04 11.84 -8.84
CA PRO A 342 -0.88 12.09 -7.41
C PRO A 342 -1.67 13.30 -6.93
N THR A 343 -2.21 13.21 -5.70
CA THR A 343 -2.86 14.36 -5.05
C THR A 343 -1.83 15.40 -4.60
N ALA A 344 -2.29 16.61 -4.33
CA ALA A 344 -1.44 17.65 -3.73
C ALA A 344 -0.90 17.27 -2.34
N ALA A 345 -1.52 16.28 -1.68
CA ALA A 345 -1.08 15.78 -0.37
C ALA A 345 0.20 14.94 -0.45
N VAL A 346 0.50 14.31 -1.59
CA VAL A 346 1.68 13.43 -1.76
C VAL A 346 2.61 13.84 -2.91
N GLY A 347 2.16 14.67 -3.83
CA GLY A 347 2.97 15.26 -4.90
C GLY A 347 3.35 16.70 -4.60
N GLY A 348 2.36 17.57 -4.51
CA GLY A 348 2.54 19.02 -4.31
C GLY A 348 1.66 19.86 -5.23
N ALA A 349 1.94 21.15 -5.32
CA ALA A 349 1.14 22.11 -6.06
C ALA A 349 1.98 23.21 -6.72
N PRO A 350 1.80 23.48 -8.02
CA PRO A 350 1.05 22.69 -9.02
C PRO A 350 1.64 21.31 -9.21
N THR A 351 0.79 20.29 -9.37
CA THR A 351 1.21 18.89 -9.29
C THR A 351 2.31 18.51 -10.28
N ALA A 352 2.18 18.90 -11.55
CA ALA A 352 3.18 18.55 -12.58
C ALA A 352 4.57 19.17 -12.31
N ASP A 353 4.62 20.40 -11.79
CA ASP A 353 5.87 21.08 -11.46
C ASP A 353 6.50 20.47 -10.19
N ALA A 354 5.64 20.13 -9.22
CA ALA A 354 6.08 19.49 -7.97
C ALA A 354 6.65 18.08 -8.21
N VAL A 355 6.01 17.26 -9.05
CA VAL A 355 6.51 15.91 -9.41
C VAL A 355 7.87 16.02 -10.09
N ARG A 356 8.06 16.93 -11.03
CA ARG A 356 9.39 17.15 -11.64
C ARG A 356 10.46 17.53 -10.61
N LEU A 357 10.08 18.38 -9.65
CA LEU A 357 11.01 18.77 -8.58
C LEU A 357 11.34 17.61 -7.66
N ILE A 358 10.38 16.71 -7.38
CA ILE A 358 10.60 15.45 -6.64
C ILE A 358 11.66 14.62 -7.35
N ASP A 359 11.51 14.37 -8.65
CA ASP A 359 12.45 13.56 -9.46
C ASP A 359 13.87 14.14 -9.44
N GLU A 360 13.99 15.47 -9.45
CA GLU A 360 15.28 16.14 -9.41
C GLU A 360 15.98 16.09 -8.04
N LEU A 361 15.20 16.06 -6.94
CA LEU A 361 15.74 16.24 -5.59
C LEU A 361 15.86 14.94 -4.79
N GLU A 362 15.02 13.94 -5.03
CA GLU A 362 15.03 12.73 -4.23
C GLU A 362 16.13 11.73 -4.63
N ASP A 363 16.54 11.69 -5.88
CA ASP A 363 17.50 10.69 -6.41
C ASP A 363 17.20 9.26 -5.94
N MET A 364 15.91 8.95 -5.74
CA MET A 364 15.42 7.64 -5.34
C MET A 364 14.08 7.32 -6.02
N ASP A 365 13.91 6.05 -6.36
CA ASP A 365 12.60 5.52 -6.76
C ASP A 365 11.74 5.30 -5.51
N ARG A 366 10.58 5.95 -5.46
CA ARG A 366 9.56 5.72 -4.41
C ARG A 366 8.90 4.36 -4.53
N GLU A 367 9.07 3.69 -5.68
CA GLU A 367 8.36 2.47 -6.01
C GLU A 367 6.84 2.68 -5.86
N ARG A 368 6.21 1.99 -4.93
CA ARG A 368 4.76 2.07 -4.67
C ARG A 368 4.41 2.91 -3.43
N TYR A 369 5.41 3.43 -2.71
CA TYR A 369 5.18 4.40 -1.63
C TYR A 369 4.50 5.66 -2.18
N ALA A 370 3.51 6.17 -1.46
CA ALA A 370 2.65 7.28 -1.85
C ALA A 370 1.84 7.04 -3.15
N GLY A 371 1.93 5.86 -3.74
CA GLY A 371 1.09 5.41 -4.85
C GLY A 371 -0.25 4.84 -4.38
N PRO A 372 -1.20 4.63 -5.28
CA PRO A 372 -2.49 4.00 -4.97
C PRO A 372 -2.33 2.52 -4.60
N VAL A 373 -2.98 2.10 -3.51
CA VAL A 373 -3.04 0.71 -3.06
C VAL A 373 -4.46 0.37 -2.63
N GLY A 374 -4.94 -0.82 -2.98
CA GLY A 374 -6.30 -1.23 -2.64
C GLY A 374 -6.78 -2.42 -3.42
N TRP A 375 -8.07 -2.46 -3.74
CA TRP A 375 -8.72 -3.56 -4.45
C TRP A 375 -9.77 -3.05 -5.45
N VAL A 376 -10.07 -3.90 -6.42
CA VAL A 376 -11.13 -3.70 -7.44
C VAL A 376 -11.84 -5.01 -7.71
N ASP A 377 -13.18 -4.97 -7.88
CA ASP A 377 -13.97 -6.14 -8.30
C ASP A 377 -14.33 -6.11 -9.80
N GLY A 378 -14.97 -7.19 -10.26
CA GLY A 378 -15.38 -7.34 -11.66
C GLY A 378 -16.48 -6.37 -12.10
N ASP A 379 -17.25 -5.81 -11.16
CA ASP A 379 -18.29 -4.82 -11.42
C ASP A 379 -17.77 -3.37 -11.39
N GLY A 380 -16.47 -3.20 -11.10
CA GLY A 380 -15.79 -1.92 -11.04
C GLY A 380 -15.98 -1.17 -9.72
N ASN A 381 -16.48 -1.85 -8.67
CA ASN A 381 -16.40 -1.32 -7.31
C ASN A 381 -14.99 -1.54 -6.76
N GLY A 382 -14.66 -0.85 -5.69
CA GLY A 382 -13.37 -1.01 -5.02
C GLY A 382 -13.01 0.17 -4.16
N GLU A 383 -11.88 0.03 -3.48
CA GLU A 383 -11.32 1.04 -2.60
C GLU A 383 -9.82 1.15 -2.86
N PHE A 384 -9.33 2.36 -3.03
CA PHE A 384 -7.92 2.69 -3.11
C PHE A 384 -7.57 3.77 -2.10
N GLY A 385 -6.56 3.52 -1.28
CA GLY A 385 -5.91 4.54 -0.46
C GLY A 385 -4.57 4.95 -1.06
N ILE A 386 -3.94 5.91 -0.42
CA ILE A 386 -2.56 6.30 -0.71
C ILE A 386 -1.65 5.46 0.21
N ALA A 387 -0.66 4.78 -0.34
CA ALA A 387 0.27 3.93 0.41
C ALA A 387 1.19 4.77 1.31
N LEU A 388 0.70 5.11 2.48
CA LEU A 388 1.39 5.83 3.54
C LEU A 388 1.61 4.93 4.74
N ARG A 389 2.57 5.31 5.62
CA ARG A 389 2.90 4.52 6.82
C ARG A 389 3.09 3.06 6.47
N CYS A 390 3.93 2.82 5.47
CA CYS A 390 4.11 1.51 4.87
C CYS A 390 5.59 1.17 4.71
N ALA A 391 5.81 -0.12 4.48
CA ALA A 391 7.10 -0.66 4.17
C ALA A 391 7.00 -1.68 3.03
N GLN A 392 8.04 -1.76 2.21
CA GLN A 392 8.19 -2.77 1.17
C GLN A 392 9.10 -3.88 1.69
N ILE A 393 8.55 -5.07 1.86
CA ILE A 393 9.32 -6.29 2.10
C ILE A 393 10.02 -6.64 0.80
N GLN A 394 11.35 -6.67 0.81
CA GLN A 394 12.13 -6.98 -0.38
C GLN A 394 12.11 -8.48 -0.66
N PRO A 395 11.99 -8.92 -1.92
CA PRO A 395 12.10 -10.32 -2.27
C PRO A 395 13.45 -10.87 -1.82
N GLN A 396 13.46 -12.03 -1.16
CA GLN A 396 14.70 -12.70 -0.80
C GLN A 396 15.37 -13.25 -2.07
N ALA A 397 16.69 -13.06 -2.18
CA ALA A 397 17.47 -13.68 -3.25
C ALA A 397 17.33 -15.22 -3.16
N PRO A 398 17.18 -15.93 -4.31
CA PRO A 398 17.03 -17.37 -4.29
C PRO A 398 18.23 -18.02 -3.59
N VAL A 399 17.97 -18.81 -2.55
CA VAL A 399 19.02 -19.61 -1.87
C VAL A 399 19.54 -20.64 -2.88
N ARG A 400 20.75 -20.47 -3.36
CA ARG A 400 21.44 -21.52 -4.12
C ARG A 400 21.65 -22.70 -3.19
N ARG A 401 20.84 -23.75 -3.28
CA ARG A 401 21.20 -25.06 -2.70
C ARG A 401 22.53 -25.46 -3.32
N GLN A 402 23.58 -25.48 -2.52
CA GLN A 402 24.82 -26.16 -2.91
C GLN A 402 24.43 -27.62 -3.14
N ALA A 403 24.56 -28.07 -4.38
CA ALA A 403 24.43 -29.47 -4.71
C ALA A 403 25.51 -30.19 -3.87
N THR A 404 25.08 -30.98 -2.89
CA THR A 404 25.96 -31.92 -2.17
C THR A 404 26.52 -32.86 -3.19
N GLY A 405 27.79 -32.63 -3.55
CA GLY A 405 28.49 -33.29 -4.61
C GLY A 405 28.58 -34.77 -4.37
N ALA A 406 28.36 -35.48 -5.44
CA ALA A 406 28.73 -36.87 -5.59
C ALA A 406 30.27 -37.01 -5.42
N THR A 407 30.67 -37.93 -4.58
CA THR A 407 32.04 -38.43 -4.38
C THR A 407 32.72 -38.76 -5.71
N ALA A 408 33.83 -38.08 -5.99
CA ALA A 408 34.88 -38.61 -6.89
C ALA A 408 36.13 -38.75 -6.06
N ALA A 409 36.60 -40.00 -5.96
CA ALA A 409 37.84 -40.39 -5.30
C ALA A 409 39.05 -39.99 -6.14
N GLY A 410 40.13 -39.55 -5.47
CA GLY A 410 41.54 -39.74 -5.88
C GLY A 410 42.26 -38.49 -6.38
N ALA A 411 43.17 -37.94 -5.59
CA ALA A 411 44.60 -37.80 -5.79
C ALA A 411 45.23 -36.66 -4.94
N SER A 412 46.11 -37.08 -4.07
CA SER A 412 47.39 -36.48 -3.57
C SER A 412 47.64 -34.96 -3.56
N GLY A 413 47.80 -34.41 -2.36
CA GLY A 413 49.00 -33.68 -1.90
C GLY A 413 49.22 -32.26 -2.41
N ALA A 414 48.78 -31.26 -1.64
CA ALA A 414 49.52 -30.02 -1.40
C ALA A 414 48.86 -29.27 -0.20
N ALA A 415 49.68 -28.81 0.75
CA ALA A 415 49.27 -28.11 1.95
C ALA A 415 48.67 -26.73 1.58
N GLU A 416 47.40 -26.48 2.02
CA GLU A 416 46.79 -25.14 2.01
C GLU A 416 47.08 -24.36 3.31
N PRO A 417 47.28 -23.02 3.19
CA PRO A 417 47.40 -22.18 4.38
C PRO A 417 46.04 -22.04 5.09
N PRO A 418 46.01 -21.68 6.38
CA PRO A 418 44.78 -21.64 7.17
C PRO A 418 43.82 -20.55 6.63
N ARG A 419 42.67 -20.99 6.19
CA ARG A 419 41.55 -20.08 5.81
C ARG A 419 40.99 -19.45 7.07
N GLY A 420 41.08 -18.13 7.13
CA GLY A 420 40.33 -17.35 8.11
C GLY A 420 38.85 -17.66 8.00
N ASP A 421 38.24 -17.86 9.14
CA ASP A 421 36.82 -18.13 9.32
C ASP A 421 36.01 -16.91 8.86
N SER A 422 35.72 -16.79 7.57
CA SER A 422 34.73 -15.87 7.05
C SER A 422 33.38 -16.62 7.07
N GLY A 423 32.74 -16.61 8.24
CA GLY A 423 31.36 -17.03 8.42
C GLY A 423 30.40 -16.15 7.62
N GLY A 424 30.37 -16.30 6.30
CA GLY A 424 29.43 -15.75 5.39
C GLY A 424 28.18 -16.65 5.34
N GLY A 425 27.43 -16.75 6.45
CA GLY A 425 26.07 -17.23 6.43
C GLY A 425 25.24 -16.21 5.64
N SER A 426 24.54 -16.66 4.58
CA SER A 426 23.54 -15.85 3.91
C SER A 426 22.59 -15.29 4.97
N PRO A 427 22.16 -14.02 4.90
CA PRO A 427 21.25 -13.47 5.88
C PRO A 427 19.96 -14.28 5.88
N GLU A 428 19.68 -14.99 6.96
CA GLU A 428 18.44 -15.75 7.14
C GLU A 428 17.22 -14.82 7.31
N GLY A 429 17.43 -13.52 7.57
CA GLY A 429 16.41 -12.51 7.80
C GLY A 429 15.91 -11.81 6.55
N SER A 430 14.90 -10.97 6.71
CA SER A 430 14.32 -10.17 5.63
C SER A 430 14.87 -8.75 5.62
N THR A 431 14.96 -8.17 4.41
CA THR A 431 15.20 -6.73 4.23
C THR A 431 13.88 -6.03 3.96
N VAL A 432 13.63 -4.94 4.64
CA VAL A 432 12.40 -4.15 4.57
C VAL A 432 12.76 -2.69 4.34
N ARG A 433 12.17 -2.07 3.34
CA ARG A 433 12.37 -0.65 3.04
C ARG A 433 11.19 0.15 3.57
N LEU A 434 11.45 1.07 4.47
CA LEU A 434 10.47 1.95 5.11
C LEU A 434 10.53 3.32 4.44
N PHE A 435 9.39 4.01 4.36
CA PHE A 435 9.31 5.31 3.71
C PHE A 435 8.58 6.33 4.59
N ALA A 436 9.03 7.57 4.52
CA ALA A 436 8.33 8.72 5.09
C ALA A 436 8.58 9.97 4.25
N GLY A 437 7.65 10.92 4.31
CA GLY A 437 7.78 12.18 3.60
C GLY A 437 6.98 13.30 4.25
N CYS A 438 7.36 14.56 3.93
CA CYS A 438 6.74 15.76 4.44
C CYS A 438 6.38 16.72 3.31
N GLY A 439 5.36 17.52 3.55
CA GLY A 439 4.96 18.61 2.66
C GLY A 439 5.81 19.85 2.91
N ILE A 440 6.66 20.20 1.98
CA ILE A 440 7.58 21.33 2.05
C ILE A 440 6.92 22.56 1.41
N VAL A 441 7.01 23.69 2.11
CA VAL A 441 6.56 25.00 1.67
C VAL A 441 7.71 26.02 1.81
N ALA A 442 7.54 27.21 1.24
CA ALA A 442 8.60 28.24 1.22
C ALA A 442 9.15 28.62 2.62
N ASP A 443 8.34 28.44 3.67
CA ASP A 443 8.72 28.76 5.05
C ASP A 443 9.13 27.52 5.88
N SER A 444 9.23 26.33 5.26
CA SER A 444 9.68 25.11 5.94
C SER A 444 11.13 25.23 6.42
N ASP A 445 11.41 24.69 7.60
CA ASP A 445 12.74 24.53 8.17
C ASP A 445 13.27 23.11 7.90
N PRO A 446 14.44 22.95 7.26
CA PRO A 446 14.96 21.62 6.91
C PRO A 446 15.18 20.67 8.09
N ASP A 447 15.54 21.18 9.28
CA ASP A 447 15.78 20.35 10.47
C ASP A 447 14.45 19.89 11.08
N GLU A 448 13.42 20.75 11.08
CA GLU A 448 12.06 20.40 11.52
C GLU A 448 11.44 19.34 10.59
N GLU A 449 11.61 19.47 9.27
CA GLU A 449 11.09 18.50 8.30
C GLU A 449 11.76 17.13 8.40
N VAL A 450 13.07 17.08 8.72
CA VAL A 450 13.75 15.81 9.03
C VAL A 450 13.16 15.19 10.29
N ALA A 451 12.94 15.96 11.34
CA ALA A 451 12.36 15.47 12.59
C ALA A 451 10.93 14.94 12.37
N GLU A 452 10.13 15.65 11.56
CA GLU A 452 8.78 15.21 11.18
C GLU A 452 8.80 13.90 10.40
N ALA A 453 9.68 13.77 9.41
CA ALA A 453 9.82 12.55 8.62
C ALA A 453 10.23 11.36 9.49
N GLN A 454 11.17 11.55 10.43
CA GLN A 454 11.55 10.52 11.40
C GLN A 454 10.38 10.09 12.29
N ALA A 455 9.56 11.05 12.75
CA ALA A 455 8.36 10.75 13.52
C ALA A 455 7.31 9.95 12.69
N LYS A 456 7.23 10.18 11.38
CA LYS A 456 6.36 9.43 10.48
C LYS A 456 6.83 8.00 10.19
N LEU A 457 8.10 7.66 10.44
CA LEU A 457 8.61 6.29 10.38
C LEU A 457 8.25 5.47 11.63
N LEU A 458 7.98 6.12 12.78
CA LEU A 458 7.73 5.42 14.04
C LEU A 458 6.62 4.37 13.94
N PRO A 459 5.44 4.62 13.32
CA PRO A 459 4.38 3.63 13.24
C PRO A 459 4.82 2.29 12.67
N ILE A 460 5.58 2.32 11.58
CA ILE A 460 6.05 1.11 10.91
C ILE A 460 7.23 0.46 11.66
N ARG A 461 8.10 1.27 12.26
CA ARG A 461 9.22 0.76 13.09
C ARG A 461 8.70 0.04 14.32
N GLU A 462 7.79 0.66 15.07
CA GLU A 462 7.14 0.06 16.25
C GLU A 462 6.37 -1.22 15.89
N ALA A 463 5.68 -1.24 14.74
CA ALA A 463 4.99 -2.43 14.26
C ALA A 463 5.97 -3.55 13.91
N LEU A 464 7.12 -3.23 13.35
CA LEU A 464 8.19 -4.18 13.00
C LEU A 464 8.88 -4.75 14.24
N GLU A 465 9.09 -3.92 15.26
CA GLU A 465 9.72 -4.31 16.53
C GLU A 465 8.74 -5.03 17.48
N GLY A 466 7.43 -4.88 17.26
CA GLY A 466 6.39 -5.42 18.14
C GLY A 466 6.43 -4.79 19.54
N VAL A 467 6.85 -3.53 19.63
CA VAL A 467 6.84 -2.76 20.89
C VAL A 467 5.40 -2.48 21.25
N GLN A 468 4.96 -2.84 22.45
CA GLN A 468 3.60 -2.59 22.96
C GLN A 468 3.43 -1.14 23.43
#